data_ddb9f0476aaa3f7f971a7f917aafdbf5
#
_entry.id   ddb9f0476aaa3f7f971a7f917aafdbf5
#
_cell.length_a   1.000
_cell.length_b   1.000
_cell.length_c   1.000
_cell.angle_alpha   90.00
_cell.angle_beta   90.00
_cell.angle_gamma   90.00
#
_symmetry.space_group_name_H-M   'P 1'
#
loop_
_entity.id
_entity.type
_entity.pdbx_description
1 polymer ?
#
loop_
_entity_poly.entity_id
_entity_poly.type
_entity_poly.pdbx_seq_one_letter_code
_entity_poly.pdbx_strand_id
1 'polypeptide(L)'
;MSRQVCALCFVTLSLLMAGCGSSSEDEIRQWMVNERNQTRPKVAPIPEPKQFVPEPYSNVAAVEPFSNQKLTQALKRDSAQTVSNAALVAPELARRKEPLEAFPLDTMALVGSIVKAGQPIALVKVDSLLYQVKVGNYLGPNYGRVTQINETVVTLREIVQDAVGEWIERAATLELQERPK
;
A
#
# COMPACT_ATOMS: atom_id res chain seq x y z
N MET A 1 -83.86 50.54 13.00
CA MET A 1 -83.32 49.31 12.35
C MET A 1 -81.82 49.30 12.21
N SER A 2 -81.07 50.40 12.13
CA SER A 2 -79.63 50.45 11.90
C SER A 2 -78.76 49.99 13.11
N ARG A 3 -79.16 50.28 14.35
CA ARG A 3 -78.40 49.93 15.56
C ARG A 3 -78.34 48.42 15.88
N GLN A 4 -79.45 47.74 15.56
CA GLN A 4 -79.52 46.28 15.78
C GLN A 4 -78.66 45.49 14.75
N VAL A 5 -78.60 45.96 13.50
CA VAL A 5 -77.82 45.36 12.45
C VAL A 5 -76.30 45.52 12.74
N CYS A 6 -75.93 46.72 13.25
CA CYS A 6 -74.51 46.93 13.66
C CYS A 6 -74.11 46.07 14.86
N ALA A 7 -74.97 45.86 15.84
CA ALA A 7 -74.72 44.99 16.97
C ALA A 7 -74.57 43.51 16.54
N LEU A 8 -75.38 43.05 15.60
CA LEU A 8 -75.27 41.70 15.07
C LEU A 8 -73.96 41.49 14.26
N CYS A 9 -73.55 42.47 13.46
CA CYS A 9 -72.31 42.42 12.74
C CYS A 9 -71.06 42.39 13.68
N PHE A 10 -71.13 43.13 14.80
CA PHE A 10 -70.06 43.13 15.79
C PHE A 10 -69.93 41.77 16.52
N VAL A 11 -71.04 41.15 16.85
CA VAL A 11 -71.09 39.84 17.49
C VAL A 11 -70.59 38.75 16.55
N THR A 12 -71.00 38.79 15.27
CA THR A 12 -70.48 37.79 14.27
C THR A 12 -68.99 37.99 13.98
N LEU A 13 -68.51 39.24 13.95
CA LEU A 13 -67.06 39.50 13.75
C LEU A 13 -66.19 39.05 14.96
N SER A 14 -66.73 39.16 16.18
CA SER A 14 -66.06 38.70 17.41
C SER A 14 -66.03 37.17 17.48
N LEU A 15 -67.03 36.46 16.98
CA LEU A 15 -66.99 34.98 16.93
C LEU A 15 -65.99 34.45 15.93
N LEU A 16 -65.68 35.19 14.86
CA LEU A 16 -64.71 34.77 13.85
C LEU A 16 -63.26 34.89 14.32
N MET A 17 -62.93 35.66 15.36
CA MET A 17 -61.64 35.82 15.94
C MET A 17 -61.30 34.80 17.04
N ALA A 18 -62.26 34.00 17.50
CA ALA A 18 -62.05 32.98 18.53
C ALA A 18 -61.48 31.65 17.99
N GLY A 19 -61.22 31.55 16.66
CA GLY A 19 -60.74 30.33 15.99
C GLY A 19 -59.22 30.16 15.85
N CYS A 20 -58.42 31.07 16.38
CA CYS A 20 -56.94 30.95 16.33
C CYS A 20 -56.37 30.60 17.70
N GLY A 21 -56.48 29.35 18.10
CA GLY A 21 -56.03 29.04 19.44
C GLY A 21 -55.69 27.58 19.72
N SER A 22 -55.02 26.93 18.85
CA SER A 22 -54.01 25.90 19.26
C SER A 22 -53.03 25.82 18.12
N SER A 23 -51.85 26.35 18.37
CA SER A 23 -50.80 26.25 17.36
C SER A 23 -50.51 24.78 17.17
N SER A 24 -50.52 24.31 15.95
CA SER A 24 -50.10 22.95 15.57
C SER A 24 -48.73 22.61 16.13
N GLU A 25 -47.97 23.62 16.50
CA GLU A 25 -46.68 23.48 17.15
C GLU A 25 -46.79 22.93 18.58
N ASP A 26 -47.76 23.31 19.37
CA ASP A 26 -47.92 22.81 20.74
C ASP A 26 -48.40 21.35 20.74
N GLU A 27 -49.22 20.98 19.79
CA GLU A 27 -49.66 19.60 19.60
C GLU A 27 -48.49 18.72 19.15
N ILE A 28 -47.65 19.18 18.23
CA ILE A 28 -46.47 18.48 17.79
C ILE A 28 -45.43 18.37 18.94
N ARG A 29 -45.26 19.42 19.72
CA ARG A 29 -44.36 19.39 20.89
C ARG A 29 -44.83 18.38 21.94
N GLN A 30 -46.15 18.36 22.23
CA GLN A 30 -46.73 17.38 23.15
C GLN A 30 -46.58 15.95 22.61
N TRP A 31 -46.84 15.75 21.34
CA TRP A 31 -46.61 14.46 20.69
C TRP A 31 -45.17 14.02 20.79
N MET A 32 -44.18 14.89 20.48
CA MET A 32 -42.75 14.60 20.61
C MET A 32 -42.34 14.23 22.03
N VAL A 33 -42.90 14.91 23.05
CA VAL A 33 -42.63 14.59 24.47
C VAL A 33 -43.22 13.23 24.83
N ASN A 34 -44.41 12.94 24.37
CA ASN A 34 -45.07 11.65 24.63
C ASN A 34 -44.31 10.51 23.94
N GLU A 35 -43.92 10.70 22.68
CA GLU A 35 -43.17 9.71 21.93
C GLU A 35 -41.79 9.46 22.57
N ARG A 36 -41.09 10.51 23.00
CA ARG A 36 -39.81 10.40 23.72
C ARG A 36 -39.97 9.63 25.04
N ASN A 37 -41.08 9.82 25.76
CA ASN A 37 -41.31 9.13 27.03
C ASN A 37 -41.71 7.67 26.83
N GLN A 38 -42.35 7.33 25.71
CA GLN A 38 -42.73 5.98 25.35
C GLN A 38 -41.57 5.19 24.74
N THR A 39 -40.72 5.88 23.96
CA THR A 39 -39.55 5.27 23.30
C THR A 39 -38.33 5.37 24.20
N ARG A 40 -38.38 4.77 25.37
CA ARG A 40 -37.15 4.61 26.16
C ARG A 40 -36.25 3.55 25.51
N PRO A 41 -35.06 3.90 25.03
CA PRO A 41 -34.17 2.92 24.48
C PRO A 41 -33.83 1.89 25.59
N LYS A 42 -34.16 0.63 25.36
CA LYS A 42 -33.68 -0.47 26.18
C LYS A 42 -32.22 -0.68 25.90
N VAL A 43 -31.35 0.13 26.51
CA VAL A 43 -29.90 -0.09 26.47
C VAL A 43 -29.60 -1.26 27.40
N ALA A 44 -29.14 -2.37 26.84
CA ALA A 44 -28.65 -3.47 27.66
C ALA A 44 -27.47 -2.97 28.52
N PRO A 45 -27.44 -3.27 29.82
CA PRO A 45 -26.31 -2.87 30.64
C PRO A 45 -25.03 -3.48 30.06
N ILE A 46 -23.99 -2.65 29.97
CA ILE A 46 -22.66 -3.09 29.51
C ILE A 46 -22.20 -4.16 30.50
N PRO A 47 -21.82 -5.37 30.02
CA PRO A 47 -21.30 -6.41 30.93
C PRO A 47 -20.06 -5.86 31.64
N GLU A 48 -19.89 -6.24 32.90
CA GLU A 48 -18.70 -5.86 33.67
C GLU A 48 -17.44 -6.26 32.92
N PRO A 49 -16.44 -5.36 32.84
CA PRO A 49 -15.18 -5.68 32.18
C PRO A 49 -14.54 -6.90 32.85
N LYS A 50 -14.16 -7.88 32.04
CA LYS A 50 -13.43 -9.05 32.55
C LYS A 50 -12.17 -8.57 33.24
N GLN A 51 -11.98 -8.96 34.49
CA GLN A 51 -10.75 -8.64 35.21
C GLN A 51 -9.57 -9.29 34.48
N PHE A 52 -8.61 -8.47 34.09
CA PHE A 52 -7.37 -8.94 33.49
C PHE A 52 -6.54 -9.61 34.60
N VAL A 53 -6.32 -10.88 34.47
CA VAL A 53 -5.38 -11.64 35.31
C VAL A 53 -4.08 -11.73 34.51
N PRO A 54 -3.02 -11.01 34.87
CA PRO A 54 -1.75 -11.12 34.18
C PRO A 54 -1.17 -12.52 34.34
N GLU A 55 -0.85 -13.12 33.19
CA GLU A 55 -0.14 -14.39 33.19
C GLU A 55 1.35 -14.14 33.45
N PRO A 56 1.99 -14.83 34.38
CA PRO A 56 3.40 -14.61 34.67
C PRO A 56 4.26 -14.98 33.46
N TYR A 57 5.19 -14.13 33.08
CA TYR A 57 6.14 -14.39 32.00
C TYR A 57 7.10 -15.51 32.42
N SER A 58 6.89 -16.72 31.91
CA SER A 58 7.65 -17.92 32.30
C SER A 58 8.89 -18.20 31.46
N ASN A 59 9.10 -17.40 30.36
CA ASN A 59 10.15 -17.66 29.38
C ASN A 59 11.41 -16.84 29.59
N VAL A 60 11.81 -16.57 30.83
CA VAL A 60 13.00 -15.76 31.17
C VAL A 60 14.30 -16.36 30.58
N ALA A 61 14.35 -17.67 30.39
CA ALA A 61 15.51 -18.38 29.83
C ALA A 61 15.42 -18.61 28.31
N ALA A 62 14.32 -18.22 27.66
CA ALA A 62 14.17 -18.35 26.22
C ALA A 62 14.95 -17.24 25.47
N VAL A 63 15.46 -17.60 24.31
CA VAL A 63 16.11 -16.63 23.42
C VAL A 63 15.12 -15.50 23.08
N GLU A 64 15.51 -14.27 23.27
CA GLU A 64 14.68 -13.08 23.00
C GLU A 64 14.00 -13.15 21.64
N PRO A 65 12.72 -12.76 21.53
CA PRO A 65 11.96 -12.85 20.27
C PRO A 65 12.62 -12.11 19.09
N PHE A 66 13.30 -11.01 19.38
CA PHE A 66 13.96 -10.14 18.39
C PHE A 66 15.49 -10.33 18.35
N SER A 67 16.03 -11.42 18.91
CA SER A 67 17.46 -11.69 18.82
C SER A 67 17.87 -12.01 17.38
N ASN A 68 19.08 -11.53 17.00
CA ASN A 68 19.66 -11.82 15.68
C ASN A 68 19.77 -13.35 15.42
N GLN A 69 19.96 -14.15 16.47
CA GLN A 69 20.00 -15.60 16.33
C GLN A 69 18.65 -16.19 15.90
N LYS A 70 17.52 -15.74 16.49
CA LYS A 70 16.19 -16.19 16.06
C LYS A 70 15.88 -15.72 14.64
N LEU A 71 16.23 -14.47 14.30
CA LEU A 71 16.05 -13.96 12.96
C LEU A 71 16.82 -14.80 11.94
N THR A 72 18.10 -15.05 12.21
CA THR A 72 18.94 -15.88 11.33
C THR A 72 18.40 -17.31 11.20
N GLN A 73 17.90 -17.92 12.30
CA GLN A 73 17.30 -19.24 12.26
C GLN A 73 15.98 -19.27 11.47
N ALA A 74 15.14 -18.24 11.61
CA ALA A 74 13.90 -18.14 10.86
C ALA A 74 14.18 -18.00 9.36
N LEU A 75 15.06 -17.07 8.99
CA LEU A 75 15.48 -16.87 7.61
C LEU A 75 16.12 -18.12 6.99
N LYS A 76 16.96 -18.85 7.75
CA LYS A 76 17.53 -20.13 7.29
C LYS A 76 16.50 -21.24 7.09
N ARG A 77 15.44 -21.26 7.89
CA ARG A 77 14.35 -22.23 7.67
C ARG A 77 13.58 -21.94 6.38
N ASP A 78 13.34 -20.67 6.09
CA ASP A 78 12.65 -20.25 4.86
C ASP A 78 13.52 -20.45 3.63
N SER A 79 14.85 -20.26 3.75
CA SER A 79 15.82 -20.48 2.69
C SER A 79 16.27 -21.94 2.53
N ALA A 80 15.99 -22.82 3.49
CA ALA A 80 16.34 -24.24 3.40
C ALA A 80 15.62 -25.00 2.27
N GLN A 81 14.63 -24.39 1.62
CA GLN A 81 14.05 -24.86 0.37
C GLN A 81 14.81 -24.37 -0.87
N THR A 82 15.69 -23.38 -0.73
CA THR A 82 16.57 -22.91 -1.79
C THR A 82 17.95 -23.49 -1.51
N VAL A 83 18.35 -24.47 -2.31
CA VAL A 83 19.68 -25.10 -2.27
C VAL A 83 20.75 -24.01 -2.14
N SER A 84 21.61 -24.12 -1.14
CA SER A 84 22.78 -23.24 -0.94
C SER A 84 23.56 -23.10 -2.26
N ASN A 85 23.42 -21.94 -2.92
CA ASN A 85 23.83 -21.80 -4.30
C ASN A 85 25.21 -21.15 -4.46
N ALA A 86 26.19 -21.59 -3.66
CA ALA A 86 27.60 -21.29 -3.97
C ALA A 86 27.95 -21.70 -5.41
N ALA A 87 27.26 -22.70 -5.94
CA ALA A 87 27.37 -23.14 -7.33
C ALA A 87 26.91 -22.08 -8.35
N LEU A 88 26.05 -21.12 -7.98
CA LEU A 88 25.64 -20.03 -8.87
C LEU A 88 26.77 -19.03 -9.15
N VAL A 89 27.62 -18.79 -8.16
CA VAL A 89 28.67 -17.77 -8.27
C VAL A 89 29.99 -18.36 -8.85
N ALA A 90 30.20 -19.64 -8.70
CA ALA A 90 31.44 -20.27 -9.19
C ALA A 90 31.72 -19.99 -10.69
N PRO A 91 30.78 -20.15 -11.63
CA PRO A 91 31.00 -19.82 -13.04
C PRO A 91 31.21 -18.32 -13.28
N GLU A 92 30.57 -17.47 -12.49
CA GLU A 92 30.67 -16.01 -12.61
C GLU A 92 32.06 -15.51 -12.14
N LEU A 93 32.66 -16.14 -11.14
CA LEU A 93 33.98 -15.82 -10.66
C LEU A 93 35.07 -16.29 -11.66
N ALA A 94 34.81 -17.34 -12.43
CA ALA A 94 35.77 -17.89 -13.38
C ALA A 94 35.84 -17.10 -14.70
N ARG A 95 34.82 -16.30 -15.03
CA ARG A 95 34.78 -15.52 -16.27
C ARG A 95 35.48 -14.16 -16.13
N ARG A 96 35.87 -13.60 -17.27
CA ARG A 96 36.35 -12.22 -17.33
C ARG A 96 35.17 -11.26 -17.21
N LYS A 97 35.26 -10.27 -16.32
CA LYS A 97 34.25 -9.24 -16.15
C LYS A 97 34.17 -8.33 -17.38
N GLU A 98 32.92 -7.92 -17.72
CA GLU A 98 32.65 -6.92 -18.74
C GLU A 98 32.80 -5.50 -18.18
N PRO A 99 33.04 -4.47 -19.02
CA PRO A 99 33.26 -3.10 -18.56
C PRO A 99 32.08 -2.52 -17.78
N LEU A 100 30.85 -2.91 -18.14
CA LEU A 100 29.61 -2.40 -17.50
C LEU A 100 29.32 -3.04 -16.13
N GLU A 101 30.03 -4.07 -15.75
CA GLU A 101 29.93 -4.64 -14.39
C GLU A 101 30.62 -3.79 -13.31
N ALA A 102 31.42 -2.80 -13.71
CA ALA A 102 32.06 -1.86 -12.80
C ALA A 102 31.12 -0.78 -12.29
N PHE A 103 29.98 -0.57 -12.95
CA PHE A 103 29.05 0.52 -12.65
C PHE A 103 27.78 -0.03 -12.00
N PRO A 104 27.21 0.64 -10.96
CA PRO A 104 25.90 0.29 -10.41
C PRO A 104 24.80 0.49 -11.44
N LEU A 105 23.74 -0.33 -11.40
CA LEU A 105 22.59 -0.19 -12.30
C LEU A 105 21.92 1.18 -12.19
N ASP A 106 21.88 1.77 -11.00
CA ASP A 106 21.28 3.09 -10.74
C ASP A 106 21.99 4.24 -11.47
N THR A 107 23.24 4.05 -11.88
CA THR A 107 24.01 5.03 -12.66
C THR A 107 23.87 4.83 -14.17
N MET A 108 23.18 3.77 -14.57
CA MET A 108 22.92 3.45 -15.96
C MET A 108 21.54 3.96 -16.40
N ALA A 109 21.45 4.50 -17.59
CA ALA A 109 20.20 4.93 -18.19
C ALA A 109 19.95 4.19 -19.50
N LEU A 110 18.81 3.50 -19.60
CA LEU A 110 18.34 3.00 -20.89
C LEU A 110 17.83 4.21 -21.69
N VAL A 111 18.44 4.48 -22.83
CA VAL A 111 18.08 5.62 -23.69
C VAL A 111 17.32 5.19 -24.95
N GLY A 112 17.25 3.91 -25.21
CA GLY A 112 16.50 3.35 -26.34
C GLY A 112 16.94 1.94 -26.67
N SER A 113 16.31 1.36 -27.68
CA SER A 113 16.68 0.07 -28.24
C SER A 113 16.74 0.15 -29.77
N ILE A 114 17.55 -0.69 -30.39
CA ILE A 114 17.64 -0.85 -31.83
C ILE A 114 17.60 -2.32 -32.19
N VAL A 115 17.10 -2.62 -33.38
CA VAL A 115 17.16 -3.98 -33.93
C VAL A 115 18.25 -4.05 -34.99
N LYS A 116 19.26 -4.90 -34.80
CA LYS A 116 20.33 -5.12 -35.76
C LYS A 116 20.43 -6.60 -36.12
N ALA A 117 20.30 -6.88 -37.39
CA ALA A 117 20.30 -8.26 -37.91
C ALA A 117 19.27 -9.18 -37.20
N GLY A 118 18.07 -8.64 -36.89
CA GLY A 118 17.01 -9.39 -36.19
C GLY A 118 17.22 -9.55 -34.68
N GLN A 119 18.31 -9.01 -34.10
CA GLN A 119 18.57 -9.08 -32.66
C GLN A 119 18.31 -7.72 -31.99
N PRO A 120 17.58 -7.68 -30.87
CA PRO A 120 17.40 -6.47 -30.09
C PRO A 120 18.71 -6.12 -29.37
N ILE A 121 19.08 -4.84 -29.43
CA ILE A 121 20.22 -4.24 -28.76
C ILE A 121 19.73 -3.06 -27.95
N ALA A 122 20.02 -3.05 -26.67
CA ALA A 122 19.74 -1.92 -25.80
C ALA A 122 20.86 -0.88 -25.91
N LEU A 123 20.49 0.39 -25.90
CA LEU A 123 21.42 1.52 -25.82
C LEU A 123 21.42 2.01 -24.36
N VAL A 124 22.50 1.72 -23.66
CA VAL A 124 22.67 2.07 -22.25
C VAL A 124 23.70 3.18 -22.14
N LYS A 125 23.31 4.29 -21.53
CA LYS A 125 24.18 5.41 -21.22
C LYS A 125 24.73 5.27 -19.81
N VAL A 126 26.04 5.38 -19.68
CA VAL A 126 26.75 5.45 -18.39
C VAL A 126 27.64 6.69 -18.45
N ASP A 127 27.44 7.61 -17.52
CA ASP A 127 28.05 8.95 -17.55
C ASP A 127 27.79 9.66 -18.88
N SER A 128 28.81 9.87 -19.69
CA SER A 128 28.74 10.49 -21.01
C SER A 128 28.89 9.50 -22.17
N LEU A 129 29.09 8.22 -21.89
CA LEU A 129 29.33 7.19 -22.89
C LEU A 129 28.07 6.37 -23.17
N LEU A 130 27.91 5.97 -24.44
CA LEU A 130 26.81 5.14 -24.88
C LEU A 130 27.33 3.73 -25.23
N TYR A 131 26.75 2.73 -24.60
CA TYR A 131 27.09 1.34 -24.78
C TYR A 131 25.97 0.58 -25.49
N GLN A 132 26.37 -0.34 -26.38
CA GLN A 132 25.44 -1.28 -27.01
C GLN A 132 25.45 -2.59 -26.21
N VAL A 133 24.28 -2.94 -25.67
CA VAL A 133 24.10 -4.12 -24.82
C VAL A 133 23.21 -5.11 -25.53
N LYS A 134 23.64 -6.39 -25.54
CA LYS A 134 22.89 -7.51 -26.14
C LYS A 134 22.41 -8.46 -25.06
N VAL A 135 21.46 -9.32 -25.41
CA VAL A 135 21.09 -10.46 -24.57
C VAL A 135 22.34 -11.32 -24.32
N GLY A 136 22.57 -11.66 -23.05
CA GLY A 136 23.74 -12.38 -22.59
C GLY A 136 24.88 -11.53 -22.09
N ASN A 137 24.94 -10.20 -22.36
CA ASN A 137 25.91 -9.30 -21.74
C ASN A 137 25.64 -9.11 -20.25
N TYR A 138 26.62 -8.56 -19.56
CA TYR A 138 26.56 -8.36 -18.10
C TYR A 138 26.58 -6.87 -17.73
N LEU A 139 25.69 -6.50 -16.81
CA LEU A 139 25.52 -5.14 -16.27
C LEU A 139 25.49 -5.17 -14.76
N GLY A 140 26.12 -4.19 -14.14
CA GLY A 140 26.08 -4.02 -12.69
C GLY A 140 27.02 -4.97 -11.91
N PRO A 141 27.28 -4.64 -10.63
CA PRO A 141 28.24 -5.38 -9.80
C PRO A 141 27.75 -6.77 -9.36
N ASN A 142 26.44 -7.02 -9.50
CA ASN A 142 25.76 -8.23 -9.01
C ASN A 142 25.64 -9.33 -10.07
N TYR A 143 26.59 -9.45 -10.98
CA TYR A 143 26.58 -10.43 -12.09
C TYR A 143 25.29 -10.37 -12.92
N GLY A 144 24.74 -9.16 -13.14
CA GLY A 144 23.48 -8.92 -13.83
C GLY A 144 23.52 -9.33 -15.30
N ARG A 145 23.15 -10.56 -15.63
CA ARG A 145 23.09 -11.05 -17.01
C ARG A 145 21.80 -10.63 -17.69
N VAL A 146 21.90 -9.96 -18.83
CA VAL A 146 20.75 -9.56 -19.65
C VAL A 146 20.06 -10.81 -20.20
N THR A 147 18.78 -10.98 -19.85
CA THR A 147 17.96 -12.10 -20.29
C THR A 147 17.00 -11.71 -21.41
N GLN A 148 16.49 -10.46 -21.38
CA GLN A 148 15.54 -9.97 -22.38
C GLN A 148 15.71 -8.46 -22.60
N ILE A 149 15.54 -8.05 -23.84
CA ILE A 149 15.54 -6.64 -24.25
C ILE A 149 14.23 -6.35 -24.97
N ASN A 150 13.46 -5.39 -24.43
CA ASN A 150 12.28 -4.82 -25.05
C ASN A 150 12.55 -3.35 -25.42
N GLU A 151 11.58 -2.69 -26.05
CA GLU A 151 11.72 -1.28 -26.48
C GLU A 151 11.94 -0.34 -25.28
N THR A 152 11.29 -0.61 -24.14
CA THR A 152 11.27 0.26 -22.98
C THR A 152 11.93 -0.34 -21.73
N VAL A 153 12.26 -1.64 -21.74
CA VAL A 153 12.75 -2.34 -20.55
C VAL A 153 13.81 -3.37 -20.95
N VAL A 154 14.90 -3.39 -20.22
CA VAL A 154 15.88 -4.46 -20.22
C VAL A 154 15.73 -5.28 -18.94
N THR A 155 15.53 -6.58 -19.06
CA THR A 155 15.43 -7.51 -17.92
C THR A 155 16.76 -8.21 -17.71
N LEU A 156 17.20 -8.25 -16.44
CA LEU A 156 18.44 -8.87 -16.02
C LEU A 156 18.17 -9.94 -14.96
N ARG A 157 19.01 -10.93 -14.92
CA ARG A 157 19.15 -11.89 -13.82
C ARG A 157 20.37 -11.51 -13.01
N GLU A 158 20.19 -11.06 -11.79
CA GLU A 158 21.27 -10.77 -10.84
C GLU A 158 21.47 -11.94 -9.86
N ILE A 159 22.68 -12.06 -9.35
CA ILE A 159 23.03 -12.96 -8.26
C ILE A 159 23.45 -12.10 -7.07
N VAL A 160 22.67 -12.15 -5.99
CA VAL A 160 22.87 -11.34 -4.79
C VAL A 160 22.93 -12.22 -3.56
N GLN A 161 23.55 -11.73 -2.48
CA GLN A 161 23.44 -12.37 -1.18
C GLN A 161 22.18 -11.89 -0.45
N ASP A 162 21.43 -12.81 0.12
CA ASP A 162 20.31 -12.52 0.99
C ASP A 162 20.77 -12.10 2.40
N ALA A 163 19.79 -11.86 3.31
CA ALA A 163 20.07 -11.43 4.68
C ALA A 163 20.80 -12.49 5.53
N VAL A 164 20.84 -13.75 5.11
CA VAL A 164 21.56 -14.84 5.78
C VAL A 164 22.90 -15.16 5.12
N GLY A 165 23.26 -14.42 4.05
CA GLY A 165 24.51 -14.58 3.32
C GLY A 165 24.48 -15.69 2.27
N GLU A 166 23.30 -16.17 1.88
CA GLU A 166 23.14 -17.17 0.82
C GLU A 166 22.98 -16.49 -0.55
N TRP A 167 23.56 -17.11 -1.59
CA TRP A 167 23.45 -16.59 -2.95
C TRP A 167 22.11 -16.96 -3.56
N ILE A 168 21.36 -15.95 -4.02
CA ILE A 168 20.08 -16.12 -4.67
C ILE A 168 20.04 -15.39 -6.01
N GLU A 169 19.22 -15.89 -6.92
CA GLU A 169 18.90 -15.20 -8.17
C GLU A 169 17.75 -14.23 -7.97
N ARG A 170 17.91 -13.02 -8.50
CA ARG A 170 16.91 -11.97 -8.49
C ARG A 170 16.73 -11.39 -9.89
N ALA A 171 15.51 -11.12 -10.29
CA ALA A 171 15.24 -10.32 -11.47
C ALA A 171 15.45 -8.84 -11.17
N ALA A 172 16.13 -8.12 -12.05
CA ALA A 172 16.26 -6.67 -12.05
C ALA A 172 15.84 -6.13 -13.41
N THR A 173 15.41 -4.88 -13.45
CA THR A 173 14.99 -4.20 -14.68
C THR A 173 15.68 -2.86 -14.81
N LEU A 174 16.04 -2.50 -16.04
CA LEU A 174 16.48 -1.16 -16.41
C LEU A 174 15.44 -0.58 -17.37
N GLU A 175 14.74 0.46 -16.93
CA GLU A 175 13.65 1.07 -17.68
C GLU A 175 14.14 2.27 -18.50
N LEU A 176 13.44 2.53 -19.62
CA LEU A 176 13.70 3.67 -20.47
C LEU A 176 13.47 4.97 -19.70
N GLN A 177 14.52 5.79 -19.61
CA GLN A 177 14.39 7.11 -19.04
C GLN A 177 13.83 8.08 -20.10
N GLU A 178 12.55 8.46 -19.93
CA GLU A 178 11.97 9.53 -20.74
C GLU A 178 12.66 10.86 -20.37
N ARG A 179 13.13 11.59 -21.37
CA ARG A 179 13.61 12.96 -21.16
C ARG A 179 12.43 13.82 -20.71
N PRO A 180 12.49 14.48 -19.55
CA PRO A 180 11.53 15.54 -19.26
C PRO A 180 11.64 16.60 -20.37
N LYS A 181 10.50 16.91 -20.98
CA LYS A 181 10.36 18.01 -21.94
C LYS A 181 10.62 19.35 -21.27
#